data_d13055c5e844b8bf279215489e9c1863
#
_entry.id   d13055c5e844b8bf279215489e9c1863
#
_cell.length_a   1.000
_cell.length_b   1.000
_cell.length_c   1.000
_cell.angle_alpha   90.00
_cell.angle_beta   90.00
_cell.angle_gamma   90.00
#
_symmetry.space_group_name_H-M   'P 1'
#
loop_
_entity.id
_entity.type
_entity.pdbx_description
1 polymer ?
#
loop_
_entity_poly.entity_id
_entity_poly.type
_entity_poly.pdbx_seq_one_letter_code
_entity_poly.pdbx_strand_id
1 'polypeptide(L)'
;MESIFKHCPNCTSTHIEFPNNVRFLCHDCGFTYFHNIAAAVAVVFRHQDKILFTVRNMDPDKGKLDLPGGFIDPEETAQEAACREVKEEMGMIIKPEKLRFITTFPNNYLYKNVPYRTMDIFFECKLAEEQVHIVAPDEIKA
;
A
#
# COMPACT_ATOMS: atom_id res chain seq x y z
N MET A 1 18.67 -12.72 0.70
CA MET A 1 18.01 -11.65 -0.11
C MET A 1 19.10 -10.70 -0.57
N GLU A 2 19.17 -10.47 -1.87
CA GLU A 2 20.19 -9.55 -2.42
C GLU A 2 19.95 -8.12 -1.94
N SER A 3 21.02 -7.37 -1.65
CA SER A 3 20.91 -5.99 -1.22
C SER A 3 20.35 -5.10 -2.33
N ILE A 4 19.35 -4.29 -2.02
CA ILE A 4 18.79 -3.30 -2.95
C ILE A 4 19.73 -2.12 -3.19
N PHE A 5 20.70 -1.89 -2.28
CA PHE A 5 21.74 -0.85 -2.44
C PHE A 5 23.10 -1.49 -2.66
N LYS A 6 23.82 -0.99 -3.65
CA LYS A 6 25.20 -1.38 -3.97
C LYS A 6 26.23 -0.34 -3.54
N HIS A 7 25.78 0.89 -3.34
CA HIS A 7 26.61 2.05 -2.97
C HIS A 7 25.90 2.86 -1.90
N CYS A 8 26.69 3.58 -1.11
CA CYS A 8 26.15 4.56 -0.17
C CYS A 8 25.51 5.74 -0.94
N PRO A 9 24.24 6.10 -0.65
CA PRO A 9 23.58 7.21 -1.31
C PRO A 9 24.14 8.59 -0.93
N ASN A 10 24.92 8.65 0.17
CA ASN A 10 25.53 9.89 0.62
C ASN A 10 26.95 10.12 0.08
N CYS A 11 27.81 9.08 0.08
CA CYS A 11 29.23 9.23 -0.30
C CYS A 11 29.69 8.29 -1.42
N THR A 12 28.77 7.53 -2.01
CA THR A 12 29.03 6.56 -3.09
C THR A 12 29.93 5.37 -2.74
N SER A 13 30.41 5.26 -1.51
CA SER A 13 31.23 4.15 -1.05
C SER A 13 30.54 2.80 -1.23
N THR A 14 31.33 1.77 -1.51
CA THR A 14 30.90 0.36 -1.51
C THR A 14 31.12 -0.33 -0.16
N HIS A 15 31.78 0.35 0.79
CA HIS A 15 32.02 -0.17 2.14
C HIS A 15 30.76 -0.02 3.01
N ILE A 16 29.77 -0.83 2.68
CA ILE A 16 28.42 -0.76 3.25
C ILE A 16 27.99 -2.09 3.84
N GLU A 17 27.09 -2.06 4.83
CA GLU A 17 26.33 -3.21 5.28
C GLU A 17 24.84 -2.91 5.22
N PHE A 18 24.04 -3.89 4.79
CA PHE A 18 22.60 -3.79 4.75
C PHE A 18 21.96 -5.17 4.99
N PRO A 19 22.15 -5.76 6.18
CA PRO A 19 21.70 -7.11 6.47
C PRO A 19 20.16 -7.17 6.40
N ASN A 20 19.67 -8.14 5.64
CA ASN A 20 18.23 -8.38 5.44
C ASN A 20 17.45 -7.18 4.90
N ASN A 21 18.13 -6.19 4.29
CA ASN A 21 17.54 -4.94 3.82
C ASN A 21 16.73 -4.22 4.92
N VAL A 22 17.25 -4.17 6.15
CA VAL A 22 16.60 -3.51 7.29
C VAL A 22 17.33 -2.25 7.72
N ARG A 23 18.60 -2.41 8.16
CA ARG A 23 19.43 -1.28 8.57
C ARG A 23 20.62 -1.15 7.64
N PHE A 24 20.66 -0.07 6.90
CA PHE A 24 21.81 0.32 6.09
C PHE A 24 22.80 1.11 6.92
N LEU A 25 24.10 0.78 6.80
CA LEU A 25 25.20 1.51 7.39
C LEU A 25 26.34 1.63 6.36
N CYS A 26 26.84 2.84 6.18
CA CYS A 26 28.09 3.10 5.48
C CYS A 26 29.24 3.26 6.47
N HIS A 27 30.27 2.43 6.36
CA HIS A 27 31.43 2.46 7.27
C HIS A 27 32.36 3.64 7.01
N ASP A 28 32.31 4.25 5.82
CA ASP A 28 33.20 5.38 5.48
C ASP A 28 32.65 6.73 5.92
N CYS A 29 31.33 6.96 5.82
CA CYS A 29 30.74 8.26 6.18
C CYS A 29 29.75 8.21 7.36
N GLY A 30 29.44 7.01 7.88
CA GLY A 30 28.50 6.81 8.98
C GLY A 30 27.04 6.99 8.62
N PHE A 31 26.70 7.18 7.33
CA PHE A 31 25.30 7.29 6.89
C PHE A 31 24.53 6.04 7.30
N THR A 32 23.44 6.25 8.05
CA THR A 32 22.56 5.18 8.54
C THR A 32 21.14 5.42 8.06
N TYR A 33 20.54 4.36 7.50
CA TYR A 33 19.15 4.39 7.03
C TYR A 33 18.41 3.13 7.46
N PHE A 34 17.21 3.29 7.96
CA PHE A 34 16.32 2.18 8.29
C PHE A 34 15.26 2.04 7.20
N HIS A 35 15.26 0.89 6.53
CA HIS A 35 14.22 0.54 5.58
C HIS A 35 12.97 0.10 6.32
N ASN A 36 12.13 1.06 6.64
CA ASN A 36 10.89 0.83 7.37
C ASN A 36 9.84 0.12 6.50
N ILE A 37 8.86 -0.47 7.18
CA ILE A 37 7.69 -1.07 6.55
C ILE A 37 6.85 0.05 5.95
N ALA A 38 6.39 -0.12 4.71
CA ALA A 38 5.41 0.76 4.12
C ALA A 38 4.02 0.45 4.68
N ALA A 39 3.27 1.47 5.07
CA ALA A 39 1.89 1.31 5.48
C ALA A 39 0.95 1.40 4.28
N ALA A 40 -0.03 0.50 4.22
CA ALA A 40 -1.07 0.48 3.20
C ALA A 40 -2.44 0.27 3.84
N VAL A 41 -3.49 0.72 3.17
CA VAL A 41 -4.88 0.54 3.58
C VAL A 41 -5.65 -0.26 2.56
N ALA A 42 -6.62 -1.03 3.02
CA ALA A 42 -7.61 -1.69 2.18
C ALA A 42 -8.99 -1.58 2.80
N VAL A 43 -10.02 -1.36 1.97
CA VAL A 43 -11.40 -1.18 2.42
C VAL A 43 -12.26 -2.33 1.94
N VAL A 44 -12.84 -3.06 2.89
CA VAL A 44 -13.86 -4.08 2.65
C VAL A 44 -15.23 -3.39 2.61
N PHE A 45 -15.75 -3.14 1.44
CA PHE A 45 -17.10 -2.66 1.28
C PHE A 45 -18.11 -3.80 1.36
N ARG A 46 -19.07 -3.65 2.26
CA ARG A 46 -20.14 -4.62 2.45
C ARG A 46 -21.50 -4.00 2.13
N HIS A 47 -22.23 -4.69 1.26
CA HIS A 47 -23.65 -4.42 1.02
C HIS A 47 -24.44 -5.72 1.24
N GLN A 48 -25.29 -5.75 2.29
CA GLN A 48 -25.98 -6.98 2.71
C GLN A 48 -25.00 -8.15 2.91
N ASP A 49 -25.15 -9.24 2.15
CA ASP A 49 -24.29 -10.43 2.21
C ASP A 49 -23.16 -10.41 1.16
N LYS A 50 -23.00 -9.29 0.44
CA LYS A 50 -22.01 -9.14 -0.63
C LYS A 50 -20.82 -8.29 -0.18
N ILE A 51 -19.66 -8.62 -0.74
CA ILE A 51 -18.44 -7.84 -0.61
C ILE A 51 -18.05 -7.35 -2.00
N LEU A 52 -17.65 -6.09 -2.10
CA LEU A 52 -17.16 -5.51 -3.33
C LEU A 52 -15.66 -5.81 -3.47
N PHE A 53 -15.29 -6.31 -4.64
CA PHE A 53 -13.91 -6.44 -5.09
C PHE A 53 -13.69 -5.61 -6.34
N THR A 54 -12.48 -5.12 -6.51
CA THR A 54 -12.00 -4.53 -7.75
C THR A 54 -11.19 -5.55 -8.55
N VAL A 55 -11.01 -5.32 -9.84
CA VAL A 55 -10.14 -6.12 -10.70
C VAL A 55 -8.95 -5.27 -11.10
N ARG A 56 -7.76 -5.67 -10.71
CA ARG A 56 -6.52 -4.95 -11.03
C ARG A 56 -6.32 -4.83 -12.55
N ASN A 57 -5.96 -3.64 -13.00
CA ASN A 57 -5.64 -3.40 -14.41
C ASN A 57 -4.15 -3.16 -14.65
N MET A 58 -3.32 -3.21 -13.62
CA MET A 58 -1.87 -3.01 -13.70
C MET A 58 -1.11 -4.11 -12.98
N ASP A 59 0.16 -4.29 -13.38
CA ASP A 59 1.06 -5.20 -12.70
C ASP A 59 1.58 -4.59 -11.36
N PRO A 60 1.91 -5.43 -10.37
CA PRO A 60 1.78 -6.88 -10.36
C PRO A 60 0.33 -7.35 -10.24
N ASP A 61 0.10 -8.61 -10.62
CA ASP A 61 -1.18 -9.30 -10.45
C ASP A 61 -2.36 -8.75 -11.25
N LYS A 62 -2.09 -8.18 -12.43
CA LYS A 62 -3.13 -7.73 -13.36
C LYS A 62 -4.18 -8.82 -13.61
N GLY A 63 -5.45 -8.44 -13.47
CA GLY A 63 -6.61 -9.33 -13.66
C GLY A 63 -7.03 -10.09 -12.40
N LYS A 64 -6.31 -9.99 -11.29
CA LYS A 64 -6.73 -10.56 -10.01
C LYS A 64 -7.72 -9.65 -9.29
N LEU A 65 -8.50 -10.25 -8.39
CA LEU A 65 -9.37 -9.52 -7.48
C LEU A 65 -8.53 -8.82 -6.42
N ASP A 66 -8.95 -7.61 -6.08
CA ASP A 66 -8.32 -6.80 -5.04
C ASP A 66 -9.38 -6.05 -4.24
N LEU A 67 -8.98 -5.44 -3.14
CA LEU A 67 -9.79 -4.50 -2.39
C LEU A 67 -9.37 -3.07 -2.73
N PRO A 68 -10.30 -2.11 -2.76
CA PRO A 68 -9.93 -0.71 -2.91
C PRO A 68 -8.98 -0.26 -1.82
N GLY A 69 -7.90 0.43 -2.19
CA GLY A 69 -6.89 0.89 -1.25
C GLY A 69 -5.52 1.12 -1.88
N GLY A 70 -4.56 1.50 -1.06
CA GLY A 70 -3.21 1.81 -1.50
C GLY A 70 -2.30 2.24 -0.37
N PHE A 71 -1.17 2.84 -0.70
CA PHE A 71 -0.21 3.32 0.29
C PHE A 71 -0.72 4.56 1.04
N ILE A 72 -0.33 4.66 2.30
CA ILE A 72 -0.56 5.85 3.11
C ILE A 72 0.51 6.88 2.76
N ASP A 73 0.08 8.09 2.39
CA ASP A 73 0.98 9.20 2.13
C ASP A 73 1.50 9.84 3.44
N PRO A 74 2.65 10.53 3.39
CA PRO A 74 3.12 11.31 4.54
C PRO A 74 2.03 12.27 5.06
N GLU A 75 1.90 12.35 6.39
CA GLU A 75 0.95 13.22 7.11
C GLU A 75 -0.52 12.80 7.03
N GLU A 76 -0.84 11.67 6.39
CA GLU A 76 -2.18 11.09 6.43
C GLU A 76 -2.35 10.12 7.61
N THR A 77 -3.54 10.10 8.19
CA THR A 77 -4.02 8.96 8.99
C THR A 77 -4.44 7.81 8.08
N ALA A 78 -4.48 6.60 8.61
CA ALA A 78 -4.94 5.44 7.84
C ALA A 78 -6.38 5.61 7.30
N GLN A 79 -7.25 6.26 8.08
CA GLN A 79 -8.62 6.54 7.64
C GLN A 79 -8.68 7.58 6.52
N GLU A 80 -7.85 8.62 6.58
CA GLU A 80 -7.76 9.63 5.51
C GLU A 80 -7.24 9.01 4.21
N ALA A 81 -6.18 8.20 4.30
CA ALA A 81 -5.66 7.45 3.15
C ALA A 81 -6.74 6.56 2.53
N ALA A 82 -7.47 5.79 3.35
CA ALA A 82 -8.56 4.95 2.87
C ALA A 82 -9.66 5.75 2.15
N CYS A 83 -10.03 6.90 2.69
CA CYS A 83 -11.01 7.79 2.05
C CYS A 83 -10.49 8.38 0.73
N ARG A 84 -9.21 8.76 0.65
CA ARG A 84 -8.57 9.27 -0.57
C ARG A 84 -8.52 8.21 -1.64
N GLU A 85 -7.99 7.01 -1.34
CA GLU A 85 -7.87 5.91 -2.30
C GLU A 85 -9.23 5.51 -2.88
N VAL A 86 -10.24 5.34 -2.03
CA VAL A 86 -11.62 5.03 -2.47
C VAL A 86 -12.17 6.11 -3.40
N LYS A 87 -11.89 7.39 -3.12
CA LYS A 87 -12.30 8.49 -3.99
C LYS A 87 -11.55 8.47 -5.33
N GLU A 88 -10.25 8.22 -5.31
CA GLU A 88 -9.40 8.18 -6.52
C GLU A 88 -9.78 7.01 -7.42
N GLU A 89 -9.96 5.81 -6.87
CA GLU A 89 -10.24 4.61 -7.64
C GLU A 89 -11.70 4.51 -8.08
N MET A 90 -12.65 4.88 -7.22
CA MET A 90 -14.07 4.57 -7.38
C MET A 90 -14.97 5.80 -7.42
N GLY A 91 -14.42 7.02 -7.26
CA GLY A 91 -15.20 8.26 -7.19
C GLY A 91 -16.13 8.36 -5.99
N MET A 92 -16.05 7.44 -5.04
CA MET A 92 -16.91 7.43 -3.87
C MET A 92 -16.36 8.33 -2.77
N ILE A 93 -17.24 9.13 -2.17
CA ILE A 93 -16.90 9.96 -1.02
C ILE A 93 -17.42 9.27 0.24
N ILE A 94 -16.49 8.77 1.05
CA ILE A 94 -16.78 8.20 2.36
C ILE A 94 -16.17 9.07 3.45
N LYS A 95 -16.74 9.01 4.65
CA LYS A 95 -16.25 9.75 5.81
C LYS A 95 -15.43 8.81 6.70
N PRO A 96 -14.34 9.28 7.32
CA PRO A 96 -13.50 8.47 8.21
C PRO A 96 -14.28 7.74 9.31
N GLU A 97 -15.36 8.36 9.84
CA GLU A 97 -16.21 7.80 10.90
C GLU A 97 -17.04 6.58 10.44
N LYS A 98 -17.14 6.35 9.12
CA LYS A 98 -17.81 5.18 8.53
C LYS A 98 -16.88 3.97 8.43
N LEU A 99 -15.58 4.18 8.59
CA LEU A 99 -14.58 3.13 8.54
C LEU A 99 -14.47 2.44 9.91
N ARG A 100 -14.70 1.14 9.92
CA ARG A 100 -14.51 0.29 11.11
C ARG A 100 -13.23 -0.53 10.92
N PHE A 101 -12.26 -0.37 11.81
CA PHE A 101 -11.04 -1.17 11.80
C PHE A 101 -11.38 -2.67 11.94
N ILE A 102 -10.72 -3.50 11.13
CA ILE A 102 -10.84 -4.96 11.18
C ILE A 102 -9.56 -5.56 11.78
N THR A 103 -8.44 -5.40 11.07
CA THR A 103 -7.16 -6.01 11.43
C THR A 103 -6.01 -5.36 10.68
N THR A 104 -4.78 -5.75 11.03
CA THR A 104 -3.58 -5.50 10.23
C THR A 104 -2.96 -6.81 9.79
N PHE A 105 -2.29 -6.81 8.65
CA PHE A 105 -1.60 -7.97 8.12
C PHE A 105 -0.25 -7.59 7.49
N PRO A 106 0.87 -8.26 7.84
CA PRO A 106 2.14 -8.04 7.17
C PRO A 106 2.10 -8.69 5.78
N ASN A 107 2.58 -7.96 4.78
CA ASN A 107 2.58 -8.43 3.41
C ASN A 107 3.92 -8.14 2.73
N ASN A 108 4.18 -8.81 1.61
CA ASN A 108 5.32 -8.56 0.73
C ASN A 108 4.77 -8.19 -0.65
N TYR A 109 5.16 -7.03 -1.13
CA TYR A 109 4.71 -6.49 -2.39
C TYR A 109 5.91 -6.27 -3.31
N LEU A 110 5.99 -7.01 -4.42
CA LEU A 110 7.04 -6.85 -5.41
C LEU A 110 6.60 -5.82 -6.47
N TYR A 111 7.27 -4.69 -6.50
CA TYR A 111 7.03 -3.66 -7.50
C TYR A 111 8.33 -3.26 -8.20
N LYS A 112 8.38 -3.40 -9.52
CA LYS A 112 9.57 -3.10 -10.36
C LYS A 112 10.85 -3.73 -9.80
N ASN A 113 10.79 -4.99 -9.42
CA ASN A 113 11.87 -5.78 -8.82
C ASN A 113 12.36 -5.30 -7.44
N VAL A 114 11.67 -4.38 -6.80
CA VAL A 114 11.92 -3.99 -5.41
C VAL A 114 10.91 -4.69 -4.50
N PRO A 115 11.37 -5.52 -3.55
CA PRO A 115 10.49 -6.16 -2.58
C PRO A 115 10.14 -5.16 -1.47
N TYR A 116 8.94 -4.63 -1.51
CA TYR A 116 8.39 -3.84 -0.41
C TYR A 116 7.81 -4.76 0.66
N ARG A 117 8.11 -4.44 1.91
CA ARG A 117 7.41 -5.01 3.06
C ARG A 117 6.35 -4.03 3.46
N THR A 118 5.11 -4.48 3.56
CA THR A 118 3.97 -3.63 3.92
C THR A 118 3.30 -4.11 5.20
N MET A 119 2.65 -3.19 5.87
CA MET A 119 1.66 -3.45 6.89
C MET A 119 0.32 -2.98 6.34
N ASP A 120 -0.50 -3.94 5.91
CA ASP A 120 -1.80 -3.64 5.36
C ASP A 120 -2.82 -3.48 6.49
N ILE A 121 -3.55 -2.37 6.49
CA ILE A 121 -4.54 -1.98 7.50
C ILE A 121 -5.92 -2.12 6.85
N PHE A 122 -6.75 -3.02 7.39
CA PHE A 122 -8.05 -3.33 6.83
C PHE A 122 -9.17 -2.61 7.58
N PHE A 123 -10.01 -1.91 6.81
CA PHE A 123 -11.25 -1.30 7.29
C PHE A 123 -12.46 -1.93 6.62
N GLU A 124 -13.59 -1.96 7.33
CA GLU A 124 -14.90 -2.25 6.76
C GLU A 124 -15.69 -0.95 6.61
N CYS A 125 -16.40 -0.83 5.49
CA CYS A 125 -17.38 0.22 5.27
C CYS A 125 -18.67 -0.39 4.72
N LYS A 126 -19.80 -0.06 5.33
CA LYS A 126 -21.13 -0.51 4.85
C LYS A 126 -21.61 0.43 3.74
N LEU A 127 -22.03 -0.18 2.63
CA LEU A 127 -22.68 0.53 1.53
C LEU A 127 -24.20 0.43 1.65
N ALA A 128 -24.88 1.55 1.39
CA ALA A 128 -26.35 1.57 1.30
C ALA A 128 -26.85 1.06 -0.06
N GLU A 129 -26.08 1.26 -1.12
CA GLU A 129 -26.41 0.91 -2.50
C GLU A 129 -25.26 0.16 -3.17
N GLU A 130 -25.58 -0.65 -4.21
CA GLU A 130 -24.58 -1.39 -5.01
C GLU A 130 -23.91 -0.55 -6.11
N GLN A 131 -24.22 0.73 -6.23
CA GLN A 131 -23.69 1.57 -7.31
C GLN A 131 -22.25 1.99 -7.04
N VAL A 132 -21.36 1.53 -7.91
CA VAL A 132 -19.95 1.86 -7.91
C VAL A 132 -19.55 2.28 -9.32
N HIS A 133 -18.79 3.37 -9.42
CA HIS A 133 -18.21 3.84 -10.67
C HIS A 133 -16.70 3.68 -10.63
N ILE A 134 -16.11 3.24 -11.74
CA ILE A 134 -14.66 3.18 -11.88
C ILE A 134 -14.17 4.54 -12.37
N VAL A 135 -13.25 5.15 -11.64
CA VAL A 135 -12.69 6.47 -11.95
C VAL A 135 -11.22 6.37 -12.38
N ALA A 136 -10.51 5.36 -11.91
CA ALA A 136 -9.12 5.10 -12.26
C ALA A 136 -8.98 3.85 -13.16
N PRO A 137 -9.34 3.93 -14.47
CA PRO A 137 -9.36 2.75 -15.35
C PRO A 137 -7.96 2.20 -15.64
N ASP A 138 -6.91 2.98 -15.40
CA ASP A 138 -5.53 2.52 -15.54
C ASP A 138 -5.13 1.55 -14.42
N GLU A 139 -5.71 1.68 -13.24
CA GLU A 139 -5.43 0.86 -12.06
C GLU A 139 -6.47 -0.25 -11.87
N ILE A 140 -7.74 0.05 -12.13
CA ILE A 140 -8.88 -0.85 -11.92
C ILE A 140 -9.63 -1.06 -13.21
N LYS A 141 -9.88 -2.33 -13.54
CA LYS A 141 -10.61 -2.74 -14.75
C LYS A 141 -12.11 -2.89 -14.51
N ALA A 142 -12.51 -3.40 -13.36
CA ALA A 142 -13.89 -3.68 -12.97
C ALA A 142 -14.07 -3.60 -11.46
#